data_7500448a5784e8f719df30a6f7ea6e45
#
_entry.id   7500448a5784e8f719df30a6f7ea6e45
#
_cell.length_a   1.000
_cell.length_b   1.000
_cell.length_c   1.000
_cell.angle_alpha   90.00
_cell.angle_beta   90.00
_cell.angle_gamma   90.00
#
_symmetry.space_group_name_H-M   'P 1'
#
loop_
_entity.id
_entity.type
_entity.pdbx_description
1 polymer ?
#
loop_
_entity_poly.entity_id
_entity_poly.type
_entity_poly.pdbx_seq_one_letter_code
_entity_poly.pdbx_strand_id
1 'polypeptide(L)'
;MPTTGHVYGRSDNLSVQQTEGLIALLEGAEAALLFGSGMAAATSVFLALDRPTHVIASKVMYWGFRSWLREIGRYGHRVSFVETSDLKAVRDATLPGETGLFWIETPSNPLWTVTDISAVAEIAHGCSAVLCVDSTVATPILTRPLSLGADIVMHSATKYPNGHCDVVAGSLATARGGQLWDRIQKTRGHLGNAISGFDAWLLMRGMRTLDVRVRKQSQTAATLAARLVGQPAVSMVLYPGLEHHAGHEVALRQMIGGFGGMLSIRVKRGDEAAIAVAASVAIWKRATSFGGIESLIEHRASIEGESSPCPGDLLRLSVGLEDADDLYVDLERALALTV
;
A
#
# COMPACT_ATOMS: atom_id res chain seq x y z
N MET A 1 -21.62 17.61 31.90
CA MET A 1 -22.62 16.54 31.60
C MET A 1 -22.11 15.80 30.37
N PRO A 2 -22.15 14.48 30.34
CA PRO A 2 -21.86 13.79 29.06
C PRO A 2 -22.97 14.19 28.10
N THR A 3 -22.60 14.86 27.01
CA THR A 3 -23.50 15.17 25.91
C THR A 3 -23.76 13.87 25.18
N THR A 4 -25.00 13.38 25.20
CA THR A 4 -25.43 12.28 24.36
C THR A 4 -25.63 12.83 22.94
N GLY A 5 -24.85 12.38 21.95
CA GLY A 5 -24.98 12.76 20.55
C GLY A 5 -23.71 13.38 19.95
N HIS A 6 -23.75 13.67 18.65
CA HIS A 6 -22.65 14.26 17.90
C HIS A 6 -22.52 15.77 18.22
N VAL A 7 -21.34 16.17 18.72
CA VAL A 7 -21.12 17.54 19.24
C VAL A 7 -20.34 18.40 18.25
N TYR A 8 -19.35 17.84 17.55
CA TYR A 8 -18.47 18.62 16.70
C TYR A 8 -17.97 17.80 15.50
N GLY A 9 -18.35 18.18 14.28
CA GLY A 9 -18.21 17.38 13.05
C GLY A 9 -16.79 16.93 12.71
N ARG A 10 -15.73 17.62 13.17
CA ARG A 10 -14.34 17.19 12.97
C ARG A 10 -13.97 15.96 13.80
N SER A 11 -14.49 15.87 15.02
CA SER A 11 -14.18 14.79 15.97
C SER A 11 -15.28 13.74 16.10
N ASP A 12 -16.49 14.07 15.63
CA ASP A 12 -17.68 13.28 15.92
C ASP A 12 -18.68 13.40 14.75
N ASN A 13 -18.46 12.63 13.68
CA ASN A 13 -19.31 12.62 12.49
C ASN A 13 -19.81 11.20 12.22
N LEU A 14 -21.14 11.03 12.10
CA LEU A 14 -21.76 9.72 11.93
C LEU A 14 -21.26 8.96 10.69
N SER A 15 -21.12 9.63 9.54
CA SER A 15 -20.62 8.99 8.32
C SER A 15 -19.18 8.49 8.50
N VAL A 16 -18.36 9.28 9.21
CA VAL A 16 -16.97 8.88 9.52
C VAL A 16 -16.96 7.66 10.42
N GLN A 17 -17.72 7.65 11.51
CA GLN A 17 -17.79 6.52 12.44
C GLN A 17 -18.32 5.23 11.79
N GLN A 18 -19.35 5.33 10.94
CA GLN A 18 -19.86 4.17 10.20
C GLN A 18 -18.81 3.60 9.23
N THR A 19 -18.05 4.47 8.58
CA THR A 19 -16.99 4.06 7.66
C THR A 19 -15.81 3.46 8.41
N GLU A 20 -15.41 4.04 9.56
CA GLU A 20 -14.41 3.46 10.47
C GLU A 20 -14.84 2.06 10.95
N GLY A 21 -16.10 1.90 11.34
CA GLY A 21 -16.67 0.60 11.74
C GLY A 21 -16.61 -0.43 10.59
N LEU A 22 -16.88 -0.03 9.36
CA LEU A 22 -16.77 -0.92 8.20
C LEU A 22 -15.31 -1.35 7.93
N ILE A 23 -14.35 -0.43 8.03
CA ILE A 23 -12.92 -0.77 7.91
C ILE A 23 -12.48 -1.72 9.02
N ALA A 24 -12.90 -1.48 10.25
CA ALA A 24 -12.60 -2.37 11.37
C ALA A 24 -13.14 -3.79 11.11
N LEU A 25 -14.36 -3.92 10.62
CA LEU A 25 -14.94 -5.23 10.25
C LEU A 25 -14.16 -5.94 9.14
N LEU A 26 -13.77 -5.22 8.10
CA LEU A 26 -13.01 -5.77 6.97
C LEU A 26 -11.63 -6.28 7.41
N GLU A 27 -10.95 -5.56 8.29
CA GLU A 27 -9.63 -5.92 8.82
C GLU A 27 -9.68 -6.95 9.97
N GLY A 28 -10.87 -7.20 10.55
CA GLY A 28 -10.99 -7.97 11.79
C GLY A 28 -10.36 -7.23 12.98
N ALA A 29 -10.43 -5.91 12.98
CA ALA A 29 -9.84 -5.01 13.95
C ALA A 29 -10.79 -4.69 15.10
N GLU A 30 -10.23 -4.34 16.28
CA GLU A 30 -11.00 -3.79 17.41
C GLU A 30 -11.49 -2.37 17.11
N ALA A 31 -10.65 -1.57 16.43
CA ALA A 31 -10.98 -0.18 16.10
C ALA A 31 -10.28 0.26 14.79
N ALA A 32 -10.87 1.25 14.12
CA ALA A 32 -10.28 1.93 12.99
C ALA A 32 -10.45 3.45 13.09
N LEU A 33 -9.60 4.18 12.38
CA LEU A 33 -9.62 5.63 12.29
C LEU A 33 -9.45 6.05 10.82
N LEU A 34 -10.23 7.04 10.40
CA LEU A 34 -10.10 7.69 9.09
C LEU A 34 -9.34 9.00 9.19
N PHE A 35 -8.60 9.29 8.12
CA PHE A 35 -7.77 10.49 7.95
C PHE A 35 -8.02 11.12 6.57
N GLY A 36 -7.73 12.41 6.44
CA GLY A 36 -7.86 13.14 5.18
C GLY A 36 -6.91 12.68 4.06
N SER A 37 -5.95 11.80 4.34
CA SER A 37 -5.06 11.18 3.34
C SER A 37 -4.31 9.98 3.92
N GLY A 38 -3.75 9.11 3.04
CA GLY A 38 -2.83 8.05 3.47
C GLY A 38 -1.59 8.60 4.18
N MET A 39 -1.04 9.73 3.71
CA MET A 39 0.08 10.40 4.39
C MET A 39 -0.29 10.86 5.80
N ALA A 40 -1.48 11.42 5.99
CA ALA A 40 -1.95 11.84 7.30
C ALA A 40 -2.11 10.64 8.26
N ALA A 41 -2.59 9.50 7.76
CA ALA A 41 -2.66 8.27 8.53
C ALA A 41 -1.26 7.78 8.94
N ALA A 42 -0.35 7.62 7.98
CA ALA A 42 1.00 7.15 8.21
C ALA A 42 1.79 8.05 9.17
N THR A 43 1.83 9.35 8.93
CA THR A 43 2.57 10.31 9.77
C THR A 43 2.00 10.39 11.19
N SER A 44 0.69 10.19 11.37
CA SER A 44 0.07 10.20 12.70
C SER A 44 0.58 9.09 13.61
N VAL A 45 0.99 7.93 13.08
CA VAL A 45 1.61 6.86 13.88
C VAL A 45 2.92 7.35 14.49
N PHE A 46 3.78 7.99 13.70
CA PHE A 46 5.07 8.48 14.16
C PHE A 46 4.96 9.67 15.13
N LEU A 47 4.05 10.60 14.83
CA LEU A 47 3.81 11.76 15.69
C LEU A 47 3.12 11.39 17.01
N ALA A 48 2.57 10.19 17.10
CA ALA A 48 1.96 9.65 18.31
C ALA A 48 2.96 8.85 19.18
N LEU A 49 4.19 8.62 18.71
CA LEU A 49 5.22 7.98 19.53
C LEU A 49 5.56 8.90 20.73
N ASP A 50 5.72 8.31 21.90
CA ASP A 50 5.91 9.05 23.14
C ASP A 50 7.34 9.53 23.38
N ARG A 51 8.29 9.02 22.60
CA ARG A 51 9.72 9.37 22.67
C ARG A 51 10.40 9.15 21.31
N PRO A 52 11.55 9.80 21.08
CA PRO A 52 12.43 9.45 19.97
C PRO A 52 12.75 7.96 19.98
N THR A 53 12.62 7.31 18.85
CA THR A 53 12.82 5.87 18.74
C THR A 53 13.54 5.51 17.45
N HIS A 54 14.16 4.33 17.41
CA HIS A 54 14.65 3.74 16.18
C HIS A 54 13.50 3.02 15.45
N VAL A 55 13.45 3.20 14.14
CA VAL A 55 12.43 2.64 13.24
C VAL A 55 13.10 1.78 12.19
N ILE A 56 12.58 0.59 11.96
CA ILE A 56 12.89 -0.22 10.78
C ILE A 56 11.82 0.01 9.74
N ALA A 57 12.20 0.39 8.53
CA ALA A 57 11.28 0.66 7.43
C ALA A 57 11.69 -0.07 6.15
N SER A 58 10.70 -0.46 5.33
CA SER A 58 10.94 -1.05 4.02
C SER A 58 11.78 -0.12 3.14
N LYS A 59 12.85 -0.66 2.54
CA LYS A 59 13.69 0.08 1.61
C LYS A 59 12.93 0.50 0.36
N VAL A 60 12.08 -0.38 -0.15
CA VAL A 60 11.13 -0.12 -1.23
C VAL A 60 9.76 0.07 -0.61
N MET A 61 9.18 1.25 -0.80
CA MET A 61 7.89 1.66 -0.27
C MET A 61 7.40 2.91 -0.98
N TYR A 62 6.20 3.37 -0.69
CA TYR A 62 5.68 4.61 -1.25
C TYR A 62 6.67 5.77 -1.08
N TRP A 63 7.12 6.34 -2.21
CA TRP A 63 8.21 7.31 -2.26
C TRP A 63 7.98 8.56 -1.43
N GLY A 64 6.74 9.08 -1.40
CA GLY A 64 6.40 10.28 -0.64
C GLY A 64 6.59 10.08 0.87
N PHE A 65 6.21 8.91 1.37
CA PHE A 65 6.40 8.58 2.78
C PHE A 65 7.86 8.25 3.10
N ARG A 66 8.56 7.56 2.20
CA ARG A 66 10.01 7.33 2.33
C ARG A 66 10.79 8.65 2.39
N SER A 67 10.42 9.64 1.56
CA SER A 67 11.03 10.97 1.58
C SER A 67 10.81 11.65 2.93
N TRP A 68 9.60 11.62 3.47
CA TRP A 68 9.29 12.15 4.79
C TRP A 68 10.08 11.45 5.90
N LEU A 69 10.22 10.12 5.83
CA LEU A 69 11.01 9.34 6.79
C LEU A 69 12.51 9.72 6.79
N ARG A 70 13.06 10.13 5.67
CA ARG A 70 14.46 10.64 5.61
C ARG A 70 14.65 11.93 6.41
N GLU A 71 13.60 12.71 6.58
CA GLU A 71 13.62 13.97 7.31
C GLU A 71 13.18 13.84 8.77
N ILE A 72 12.71 12.67 9.20
CA ILE A 72 12.10 12.48 10.51
C ILE A 72 13.11 12.64 11.66
N GLY A 73 14.40 12.66 11.35
CA GLY A 73 15.47 12.94 12.32
C GLY A 73 15.29 14.27 13.06
N ARG A 74 14.62 15.27 12.45
CA ARG A 74 14.26 16.54 13.10
C ARG A 74 13.31 16.36 14.30
N TYR A 75 12.60 15.24 14.38
CA TYR A 75 11.77 14.86 15.54
C TYR A 75 12.49 13.88 16.47
N GLY A 76 13.80 13.66 16.25
CA GLY A 76 14.62 12.79 17.07
C GLY A 76 14.57 11.29 16.72
N HIS A 77 13.76 10.88 15.77
CA HIS A 77 13.68 9.48 15.33
C HIS A 77 14.85 9.13 14.41
N ARG A 78 15.28 7.85 14.43
CA ARG A 78 16.27 7.28 13.51
C ARG A 78 15.59 6.21 12.67
N VAL A 79 15.87 6.14 11.38
CA VAL A 79 15.28 5.16 10.47
C VAL A 79 16.36 4.32 9.79
N SER A 80 16.26 3.01 9.90
CA SER A 80 17.01 2.04 9.10
C SER A 80 16.10 1.52 7.99
N PHE A 81 16.44 1.86 6.74
CA PHE A 81 15.75 1.31 5.57
C PHE A 81 16.38 -0.03 5.19
N VAL A 82 15.60 -1.09 5.27
CA VAL A 82 16.04 -2.47 5.01
C VAL A 82 15.20 -3.16 3.95
N GLU A 83 15.78 -4.19 3.31
CA GLU A 83 14.97 -5.11 2.50
C GLU A 83 14.18 -6.02 3.43
N THR A 84 12.90 -5.72 3.62
CA THR A 84 12.08 -6.39 4.64
C THR A 84 11.66 -7.82 4.27
N SER A 85 11.84 -8.22 3.02
CA SER A 85 11.74 -9.63 2.60
C SER A 85 12.93 -10.48 3.04
N ASP A 86 14.07 -9.85 3.37
CA ASP A 86 15.23 -10.49 3.98
C ASP A 86 15.16 -10.41 5.52
N LEU A 87 14.64 -11.45 6.14
CA LEU A 87 14.49 -11.52 7.60
C LEU A 87 15.82 -11.44 8.35
N LYS A 88 16.94 -11.81 7.70
CA LYS A 88 18.27 -11.62 8.29
C LYS A 88 18.61 -10.14 8.35
N ALA A 89 18.41 -9.41 7.26
CA ALA A 89 18.63 -7.96 7.23
C ALA A 89 17.74 -7.22 8.26
N VAL A 90 16.49 -7.67 8.45
CA VAL A 90 15.59 -7.13 9.47
C VAL A 90 16.16 -7.36 10.87
N ARG A 91 16.61 -8.58 11.20
CA ARG A 91 17.22 -8.88 12.51
C ARG A 91 18.52 -8.11 12.76
N ASP A 92 19.39 -8.07 11.77
CA ASP A 92 20.70 -7.38 11.87
C ASP A 92 20.53 -5.85 12.08
N ALA A 93 19.46 -5.26 11.56
CA ALA A 93 19.14 -3.84 11.74
C ALA A 93 18.40 -3.54 13.05
N THR A 94 17.88 -4.56 13.74
CA THR A 94 17.13 -4.38 14.99
C THR A 94 18.07 -4.01 16.13
N LEU A 95 17.80 -2.91 16.81
CA LEU A 95 18.57 -2.42 17.96
C LEU A 95 17.78 -2.71 19.25
N PRO A 96 18.21 -3.72 20.07
CA PRO A 96 17.51 -4.06 21.30
C PRO A 96 17.36 -2.87 22.25
N GLY A 97 16.15 -2.65 22.75
CA GLY A 97 15.83 -1.53 23.65
C GLY A 97 15.70 -0.15 22.99
N GLU A 98 16.03 -0.02 21.71
CA GLU A 98 15.96 1.23 20.95
C GLU A 98 14.94 1.18 19.80
N THR A 99 14.83 0.02 19.11
CA THR A 99 13.85 -0.17 18.04
C THR A 99 12.46 -0.25 18.66
N GLY A 100 11.59 0.70 18.32
CA GLY A 100 10.22 0.76 18.86
C GLY A 100 9.13 0.66 17.80
N LEU A 101 9.49 0.74 16.51
CA LEU A 101 8.53 0.65 15.41
C LEU A 101 9.15 -0.08 14.21
N PHE A 102 8.39 -1.00 13.65
CA PHE A 102 8.59 -1.57 12.32
C PHE A 102 7.49 -1.05 11.41
N TRP A 103 7.89 -0.47 10.28
CA TRP A 103 6.99 -0.03 9.22
C TRP A 103 7.30 -0.81 7.95
N ILE A 104 6.42 -1.70 7.57
CA ILE A 104 6.58 -2.49 6.35
C ILE A 104 5.46 -2.19 5.35
N GLU A 105 5.78 -2.20 4.06
CA GLU A 105 4.81 -2.16 2.97
C GLU A 105 4.89 -3.49 2.21
N THR A 106 3.77 -4.20 2.10
CA THR A 106 3.75 -5.51 1.44
C THR A 106 2.41 -5.81 0.75
N PRO A 107 2.41 -6.23 -0.54
CA PRO A 107 3.54 -6.16 -1.49
C PRO A 107 4.03 -4.73 -1.71
N SER A 108 5.34 -4.52 -1.84
CA SER A 108 5.93 -3.18 -1.90
C SER A 108 5.87 -2.57 -3.31
N ASN A 109 5.36 -1.35 -3.41
CA ASN A 109 5.27 -0.61 -4.67
C ASN A 109 6.61 0.07 -5.02
N PRO A 110 7.18 -0.08 -6.24
CA PRO A 110 6.60 -0.72 -7.43
C PRO A 110 7.21 -2.08 -7.78
N LEU A 111 8.01 -2.68 -6.92
CA LEU A 111 8.74 -3.92 -7.20
C LEU A 111 7.99 -5.18 -6.75
N TRP A 112 6.90 -5.00 -6.02
CA TRP A 112 6.01 -6.05 -5.51
C TRP A 112 6.71 -7.09 -4.64
N THR A 113 7.80 -6.68 -3.97
CA THR A 113 8.49 -7.51 -2.98
C THR A 113 7.50 -7.88 -1.87
N VAL A 114 7.49 -9.14 -1.47
CA VAL A 114 6.58 -9.65 -0.45
C VAL A 114 7.36 -9.90 0.84
N THR A 115 6.93 -9.26 1.91
CA THR A 115 7.47 -9.45 3.26
C THR A 115 6.61 -10.44 4.03
N ASP A 116 7.19 -11.41 4.71
CA ASP A 116 6.49 -12.32 5.63
C ASP A 116 6.09 -11.56 6.89
N ILE A 117 4.80 -11.21 6.96
CA ILE A 117 4.25 -10.38 8.05
C ILE A 117 4.42 -11.08 9.40
N SER A 118 4.11 -12.37 9.48
CA SER A 118 4.19 -13.12 10.74
C SER A 118 5.62 -13.21 11.26
N ALA A 119 6.58 -13.46 10.37
CA ALA A 119 7.99 -13.54 10.76
C ALA A 119 8.54 -12.16 11.22
N VAL A 120 8.11 -11.06 10.59
CA VAL A 120 8.49 -9.71 11.05
C VAL A 120 7.78 -9.36 12.35
N ALA A 121 6.54 -9.79 12.56
CA ALA A 121 5.83 -9.61 13.84
C ALA A 121 6.56 -10.27 15.00
N GLU A 122 7.06 -11.52 14.82
CA GLU A 122 7.85 -12.19 15.82
C GLU A 122 9.13 -11.41 16.18
N ILE A 123 9.82 -10.84 15.18
CA ILE A 123 11.04 -10.05 15.41
C ILE A 123 10.68 -8.75 16.17
N ALA A 124 9.63 -8.05 15.75
CA ALA A 124 9.18 -6.80 16.35
C ALA A 124 8.77 -7.02 17.82
N HIS A 125 7.94 -8.00 18.09
CA HIS A 125 7.45 -8.31 19.43
C HIS A 125 8.58 -8.83 20.33
N GLY A 126 9.56 -9.56 19.75
CA GLY A 126 10.74 -10.01 20.47
C GLY A 126 11.60 -8.87 21.05
N CYS A 127 11.51 -7.65 20.50
CA CYS A 127 12.16 -6.45 21.04
C CYS A 127 11.15 -5.43 21.64
N SER A 128 9.90 -5.83 21.87
CA SER A 128 8.82 -4.98 22.40
C SER A 128 8.49 -3.79 21.49
N ALA A 129 8.72 -3.90 20.20
CA ALA A 129 8.37 -2.91 19.20
C ALA A 129 6.98 -3.18 18.59
N VAL A 130 6.39 -2.13 18.03
CA VAL A 130 5.11 -2.17 17.31
C VAL A 130 5.37 -2.51 15.84
N LEU A 131 4.55 -3.38 15.24
CA LEU A 131 4.53 -3.62 13.80
C LEU A 131 3.35 -2.89 13.17
N CYS A 132 3.66 -1.94 12.29
CA CYS A 132 2.70 -1.29 11.40
C CYS A 132 2.89 -1.77 9.95
N VAL A 133 1.82 -2.23 9.32
CA VAL A 133 1.84 -2.75 7.95
C VAL A 133 1.03 -1.84 7.05
N ASP A 134 1.66 -1.24 6.04
CA ASP A 134 0.95 -0.66 4.91
C ASP A 134 0.50 -1.78 3.96
N SER A 135 -0.78 -2.07 3.98
CA SER A 135 -1.44 -3.12 3.18
C SER A 135 -2.30 -2.55 2.05
N THR A 136 -1.98 -1.33 1.62
CA THR A 136 -2.77 -0.59 0.59
C THR A 136 -2.95 -1.40 -0.69
N VAL A 137 -1.91 -2.13 -1.13
CA VAL A 137 -1.95 -2.92 -2.37
C VAL A 137 -2.73 -4.22 -2.20
N ALA A 138 -2.53 -4.91 -1.08
CA ALA A 138 -3.20 -6.19 -0.82
C ALA A 138 -4.67 -6.01 -0.45
N THR A 139 -5.03 -4.93 0.22
CA THR A 139 -6.38 -4.69 0.76
C THR A 139 -6.80 -5.75 1.80
N PRO A 140 -7.82 -5.50 2.63
CA PRO A 140 -8.34 -6.53 3.54
C PRO A 140 -8.98 -7.74 2.85
N ILE A 141 -9.16 -7.66 1.52
CA ILE A 141 -9.73 -8.77 0.73
C ILE A 141 -8.70 -9.87 0.50
N LEU A 142 -7.43 -9.50 0.27
CA LEU A 142 -6.37 -10.47 -0.04
C LEU A 142 -5.47 -10.76 1.17
N THR A 143 -5.26 -9.79 2.06
CA THR A 143 -4.41 -9.96 3.24
C THR A 143 -4.99 -9.20 4.42
N ARG A 144 -5.03 -9.83 5.59
CA ARG A 144 -5.41 -9.23 6.87
C ARG A 144 -4.20 -9.22 7.80
N PRO A 145 -3.38 -8.17 7.80
CA PRO A 145 -2.13 -8.13 8.55
C PRO A 145 -2.30 -8.33 10.06
N LEU A 146 -3.41 -7.87 10.63
CA LEU A 146 -3.71 -8.03 12.06
C LEU A 146 -3.81 -9.50 12.46
N SER A 147 -4.37 -10.35 11.59
CA SER A 147 -4.45 -11.80 11.84
C SER A 147 -3.09 -12.52 11.71
N LEU A 148 -2.10 -11.85 11.12
CA LEU A 148 -0.73 -12.32 10.94
C LEU A 148 0.24 -11.73 11.97
N GLY A 149 -0.27 -11.01 12.98
CA GLY A 149 0.51 -10.48 14.08
C GLY A 149 0.88 -9.00 13.97
N ALA A 150 0.43 -8.27 12.96
CA ALA A 150 0.57 -6.82 12.95
C ALA A 150 -0.24 -6.16 14.07
N ASP A 151 0.28 -5.09 14.67
CA ASP A 151 -0.43 -4.31 15.69
C ASP A 151 -1.33 -3.25 15.06
N ILE A 152 -0.86 -2.66 13.95
CA ILE A 152 -1.58 -1.63 13.20
C ILE A 152 -1.49 -1.95 11.72
N VAL A 153 -2.60 -1.84 11.02
CA VAL A 153 -2.64 -1.86 9.56
C VAL A 153 -3.02 -0.47 9.04
N MET A 154 -2.34 -0.05 8.01
CA MET A 154 -2.55 1.21 7.32
C MET A 154 -3.03 0.96 5.89
N HIS A 155 -3.97 1.79 5.42
CA HIS A 155 -4.31 1.89 4.00
C HIS A 155 -4.35 3.34 3.54
N SER A 156 -3.79 3.61 2.37
CA SER A 156 -4.23 4.73 1.57
C SER A 156 -5.62 4.39 1.01
N ALA A 157 -6.67 4.77 1.75
CA ALA A 157 -8.04 4.46 1.38
C ALA A 157 -8.48 5.17 0.07
N THR A 158 -7.68 6.13 -0.40
CA THR A 158 -7.73 6.72 -1.75
C THR A 158 -7.72 5.66 -2.87
N LYS A 159 -7.06 4.51 -2.64
CA LYS A 159 -6.79 3.47 -3.62
C LYS A 159 -7.97 2.49 -3.73
N TYR A 160 -7.72 1.21 -3.63
CA TYR A 160 -8.73 0.16 -3.74
C TYR A 160 -9.98 0.35 -2.86
N PRO A 161 -9.88 0.79 -1.57
CA PRO A 161 -11.08 0.99 -0.76
C PRO A 161 -12.07 1.94 -1.40
N ASN A 162 -11.62 3.10 -1.87
CA ASN A 162 -12.45 4.01 -2.66
C ASN A 162 -12.71 3.46 -4.07
N GLY A 163 -11.67 3.21 -4.86
CA GLY A 163 -11.69 2.58 -6.17
C GLY A 163 -12.25 3.43 -7.32
N HIS A 164 -12.69 4.67 -7.09
CA HIS A 164 -13.36 5.52 -8.07
C HIS A 164 -12.64 6.85 -8.36
N CYS A 165 -11.42 7.02 -7.84
CA CYS A 165 -10.55 8.19 -8.07
C CYS A 165 -11.16 9.55 -7.68
N ASP A 166 -12.18 9.58 -6.81
CA ASP A 166 -12.95 10.76 -6.41
C ASP A 166 -12.79 11.13 -4.93
N VAL A 167 -12.01 10.36 -4.13
CA VAL A 167 -11.76 10.61 -2.71
C VAL A 167 -10.28 10.48 -2.39
N VAL A 168 -9.75 11.39 -1.59
CA VAL A 168 -8.46 11.26 -0.92
C VAL A 168 -8.70 10.92 0.55
N ALA A 169 -8.24 9.75 1.00
CA ALA A 169 -8.44 9.27 2.35
C ALA A 169 -7.30 8.35 2.79
N GLY A 170 -7.12 8.26 4.12
CA GLY A 170 -6.28 7.25 4.75
C GLY A 170 -7.02 6.56 5.88
N SER A 171 -6.60 5.36 6.23
CA SER A 171 -7.12 4.65 7.39
C SER A 171 -6.02 3.95 8.17
N LEU A 172 -6.23 3.85 9.47
CA LEU A 172 -5.52 2.95 10.37
C LEU A 172 -6.54 2.03 11.03
N ALA A 173 -6.16 0.78 11.26
CA ALA A 173 -6.94 -0.13 12.08
C ALA A 173 -5.99 -0.88 13.04
N THR A 174 -6.47 -1.23 14.24
CA THR A 174 -5.68 -1.88 15.26
C THR A 174 -6.33 -3.17 15.74
N ALA A 175 -5.50 -4.18 16.00
CA ALA A 175 -5.95 -5.44 16.61
C ALA A 175 -6.39 -5.24 18.05
N ARG A 176 -5.78 -4.28 18.76
CA ARG A 176 -6.06 -3.96 20.17
C ARG A 176 -5.88 -2.47 20.41
N GLY A 177 -6.79 -1.87 21.16
CA GLY A 177 -6.61 -0.55 21.71
C GLY A 177 -5.39 -0.49 22.66
N GLY A 178 -5.06 0.71 23.13
CA GLY A 178 -3.93 0.91 24.03
C GLY A 178 -3.32 2.30 23.89
N GLN A 179 -2.28 2.57 24.67
CA GLN A 179 -1.72 3.93 24.81
C GLN A 179 -1.30 4.54 23.47
N LEU A 180 -0.67 3.77 22.55
CA LEU A 180 -0.29 4.29 21.24
C LEU A 180 -1.54 4.63 20.42
N TRP A 181 -2.56 3.77 20.41
CA TRP A 181 -3.80 4.03 19.70
C TRP A 181 -4.52 5.27 20.21
N ASP A 182 -4.59 5.44 21.52
CA ASP A 182 -5.18 6.64 22.16
C ASP A 182 -4.42 7.91 21.75
N ARG A 183 -3.08 7.84 21.67
CA ARG A 183 -2.26 8.95 21.19
C ARG A 183 -2.46 9.23 19.69
N ILE A 184 -2.60 8.21 18.86
CA ILE A 184 -2.93 8.37 17.42
C ILE A 184 -4.26 9.09 17.28
N GLN A 185 -5.29 8.69 18.02
CA GLN A 185 -6.59 9.33 17.99
C GLN A 185 -6.53 10.80 18.41
N LYS A 186 -5.80 11.11 19.50
CA LYS A 186 -5.55 12.49 19.94
C LYS A 186 -4.78 13.29 18.91
N THR A 187 -3.73 12.72 18.31
CA THR A 187 -2.90 13.34 17.29
C THR A 187 -3.74 13.70 16.06
N ARG A 188 -4.60 12.79 15.58
CA ARG A 188 -5.58 13.10 14.52
C ARG A 188 -6.41 14.33 14.85
N GLY A 189 -6.97 14.36 16.05
CA GLY A 189 -7.81 15.47 16.52
C GLY A 189 -7.05 16.80 16.62
N HIS A 190 -5.86 16.80 17.18
CA HIS A 190 -5.03 17.99 17.38
C HIS A 190 -4.51 18.57 16.06
N LEU A 191 -4.08 17.72 15.12
CA LEU A 191 -3.60 18.14 13.80
C LEU A 191 -4.74 18.49 12.84
N GLY A 192 -5.98 18.17 13.16
CA GLY A 192 -7.11 18.39 12.27
C GLY A 192 -7.14 17.48 11.05
N ASN A 193 -6.42 16.36 11.08
CA ASN A 193 -6.30 15.39 9.98
C ASN A 193 -7.57 14.53 9.80
N ALA A 194 -8.75 15.13 9.99
CA ALA A 194 -10.03 14.45 9.83
C ALA A 194 -10.51 14.51 8.38
N ILE A 195 -11.10 13.42 7.94
CA ILE A 195 -11.81 13.36 6.66
C ILE A 195 -13.17 14.06 6.77
N SER A 196 -13.69 14.63 5.67
CA SER A 196 -15.04 15.17 5.64
C SER A 196 -16.10 14.07 5.70
N GLY A 197 -17.29 14.39 6.21
CA GLY A 197 -18.40 13.43 6.23
C GLY A 197 -18.86 13.01 4.83
N PHE A 198 -18.74 13.89 3.83
CA PHE A 198 -19.05 13.58 2.44
C PHE A 198 -18.06 12.62 1.82
N ASP A 199 -16.75 12.85 2.00
CA ASP A 199 -15.71 11.94 1.51
C ASP A 199 -15.78 10.56 2.20
N ALA A 200 -16.09 10.55 3.51
CA ALA A 200 -16.30 9.30 4.24
C ALA A 200 -17.50 8.51 3.70
N TRP A 201 -18.58 9.20 3.31
CA TRP A 201 -19.75 8.57 2.68
C TRP A 201 -19.41 8.02 1.29
N LEU A 202 -18.68 8.77 0.43
CA LEU A 202 -18.21 8.29 -0.87
C LEU A 202 -17.30 7.07 -0.71
N LEU A 203 -16.36 7.12 0.23
CA LEU A 203 -15.48 5.99 0.55
C LEU A 203 -16.28 4.75 0.96
N MET A 204 -17.26 4.91 1.86
CA MET A 204 -18.13 3.81 2.27
C MET A 204 -18.91 3.23 1.08
N ARG A 205 -19.38 4.08 0.17
CA ARG A 205 -20.05 3.67 -1.06
C ARG A 205 -19.10 2.86 -1.95
N GLY A 206 -17.85 3.30 -2.12
CA GLY A 206 -16.81 2.59 -2.88
C GLY A 206 -16.50 1.21 -2.28
N MET A 207 -16.39 1.11 -0.96
CA MET A 207 -16.12 -0.16 -0.26
C MET A 207 -17.18 -1.24 -0.46
N ARG A 208 -18.42 -0.88 -0.81
CA ARG A 208 -19.49 -1.87 -1.09
C ARG A 208 -19.19 -2.78 -2.26
N THR A 209 -18.31 -2.36 -3.17
CA THR A 209 -17.89 -3.16 -4.33
C THR A 209 -16.42 -3.59 -4.24
N LEU A 210 -15.77 -3.38 -3.09
CA LEU A 210 -14.34 -3.65 -2.91
C LEU A 210 -13.97 -5.10 -3.26
N ASP A 211 -14.69 -6.07 -2.71
CA ASP A 211 -14.40 -7.49 -2.94
C ASP A 211 -14.49 -7.86 -4.42
N VAL A 212 -15.59 -7.49 -5.08
CA VAL A 212 -15.80 -7.79 -6.51
C VAL A 212 -14.73 -7.15 -7.38
N ARG A 213 -14.38 -5.90 -7.10
CA ARG A 213 -13.35 -5.16 -7.87
C ARG A 213 -11.98 -5.79 -7.67
N VAL A 214 -11.56 -6.01 -6.43
CA VAL A 214 -10.24 -6.57 -6.12
C VAL A 214 -10.06 -7.96 -6.69
N ARG A 215 -11.07 -8.83 -6.61
CA ARG A 215 -11.02 -10.17 -7.21
C ARG A 215 -10.92 -10.12 -8.73
N LYS A 216 -11.72 -9.31 -9.39
CA LYS A 216 -11.67 -9.14 -10.85
C LYS A 216 -10.32 -8.57 -11.29
N GLN A 217 -9.84 -7.52 -10.64
CA GLN A 217 -8.54 -6.90 -10.92
C GLN A 217 -7.38 -7.88 -10.70
N SER A 218 -7.43 -8.68 -9.63
CA SER A 218 -6.42 -9.70 -9.35
C SER A 218 -6.42 -10.82 -10.41
N GLN A 219 -7.58 -11.29 -10.83
CA GLN A 219 -7.71 -12.30 -11.88
C GLN A 219 -7.16 -11.77 -13.23
N THR A 220 -7.55 -10.56 -13.60
CA THR A 220 -7.07 -9.93 -14.84
C THR A 220 -5.55 -9.71 -14.79
N ALA A 221 -5.00 -9.24 -13.65
CA ALA A 221 -3.56 -9.06 -13.45
C ALA A 221 -2.78 -10.38 -13.57
N ALA A 222 -3.30 -11.47 -13.01
CA ALA A 222 -2.69 -12.79 -13.15
C ALA A 222 -2.65 -13.27 -14.61
N THR A 223 -3.75 -13.06 -15.35
CA THR A 223 -3.82 -13.37 -16.80
C THR A 223 -2.80 -12.57 -17.59
N LEU A 224 -2.73 -11.26 -17.34
CA LEU A 224 -1.76 -10.38 -18.01
C LEU A 224 -0.32 -10.76 -17.66
N ALA A 225 -0.02 -11.01 -16.39
CA ALA A 225 1.30 -11.40 -15.95
C ALA A 225 1.77 -12.69 -16.64
N ALA A 226 0.93 -13.71 -16.71
CA ALA A 226 1.25 -14.98 -17.39
C ALA A 226 1.51 -14.78 -18.89
N ARG A 227 0.71 -13.96 -19.57
CA ARG A 227 0.88 -13.68 -21.01
C ARG A 227 2.10 -12.82 -21.33
N LEU A 228 2.51 -11.95 -20.40
CA LEU A 228 3.68 -11.08 -20.56
C LEU A 228 5.01 -11.81 -20.30
N VAL A 229 4.96 -12.96 -19.62
CA VAL A 229 6.13 -13.86 -19.52
C VAL A 229 6.45 -14.40 -20.90
N GLY A 230 7.70 -14.15 -21.35
CA GLY A 230 8.16 -14.57 -22.69
C GLY A 230 7.82 -13.60 -23.84
N GLN A 231 7.12 -12.50 -23.57
CA GLN A 231 6.88 -11.45 -24.56
C GLN A 231 8.23 -10.84 -25.01
N PRO A 232 8.52 -10.75 -26.34
CA PRO A 232 9.85 -10.40 -26.86
C PRO A 232 10.44 -9.10 -26.33
N ALA A 233 9.63 -8.05 -26.14
CA ALA A 233 10.07 -6.75 -25.64
C ALA A 233 10.20 -6.68 -24.09
N VAL A 234 9.72 -7.70 -23.36
CA VAL A 234 9.74 -7.74 -21.90
C VAL A 234 10.91 -8.58 -21.41
N SER A 235 11.73 -8.02 -20.53
CA SER A 235 12.86 -8.73 -19.91
C SER A 235 12.46 -9.41 -18.59
N MET A 236 11.47 -8.86 -17.86
CA MET A 236 11.02 -9.37 -16.57
C MET A 236 9.59 -8.92 -16.29
N VAL A 237 8.81 -9.81 -15.71
CA VAL A 237 7.49 -9.53 -15.15
C VAL A 237 7.58 -9.67 -13.63
N LEU A 238 7.19 -8.63 -12.91
CA LEU A 238 7.16 -8.60 -11.45
C LEU A 238 5.71 -8.71 -10.98
N TYR A 239 5.34 -9.87 -10.47
CA TYR A 239 4.00 -10.15 -9.96
C TYR A 239 4.05 -11.29 -8.94
N PRO A 240 3.57 -11.13 -7.70
CA PRO A 240 3.68 -12.15 -6.67
C PRO A 240 3.00 -13.49 -6.99
N GLY A 241 2.05 -13.49 -7.94
CA GLY A 241 1.36 -14.70 -8.40
C GLY A 241 2.14 -15.57 -9.37
N LEU A 242 3.32 -15.15 -9.83
CA LEU A 242 4.17 -15.97 -10.71
C LEU A 242 5.08 -16.87 -9.87
N GLU A 243 5.15 -18.16 -10.17
CA GLU A 243 5.95 -19.14 -9.42
C GLU A 243 7.43 -18.76 -9.28
N HIS A 244 7.99 -18.11 -10.30
CA HIS A 244 9.39 -17.65 -10.27
C HIS A 244 9.61 -16.32 -9.53
N HIS A 245 8.55 -15.69 -9.00
CA HIS A 245 8.70 -14.50 -8.18
C HIS A 245 9.30 -14.86 -6.82
N ALA A 246 10.34 -14.12 -6.40
CA ALA A 246 11.10 -14.44 -5.17
C ALA A 246 10.22 -14.51 -3.90
N GLY A 247 9.11 -13.77 -3.86
CA GLY A 247 8.17 -13.76 -2.75
C GLY A 247 6.94 -14.66 -2.93
N HIS A 248 6.88 -15.51 -3.97
CA HIS A 248 5.69 -16.30 -4.30
C HIS A 248 5.22 -17.19 -3.15
N GLU A 249 6.12 -17.94 -2.54
CA GLU A 249 5.81 -18.84 -1.42
C GLU A 249 5.25 -18.09 -0.19
N VAL A 250 5.77 -16.90 0.08
CA VAL A 250 5.24 -16.04 1.15
C VAL A 250 3.86 -15.52 0.78
N ALA A 251 3.69 -15.06 -0.47
CA ALA A 251 2.41 -14.59 -0.98
C ALA A 251 1.33 -15.66 -0.91
N LEU A 252 1.64 -16.92 -1.29
CA LEU A 252 0.72 -18.06 -1.19
C LEU A 252 0.21 -18.29 0.24
N ARG A 253 1.07 -18.09 1.24
CA ARG A 253 0.69 -18.31 2.66
C ARG A 253 -0.15 -17.19 3.25
N GLN A 254 0.07 -15.94 2.83
CA GLN A 254 -0.55 -14.79 3.49
C GLN A 254 -1.60 -14.04 2.65
N MET A 255 -1.67 -14.30 1.33
CA MET A 255 -2.66 -13.71 0.45
C MET A 255 -3.75 -14.72 0.10
N ILE A 256 -5.02 -14.32 0.14
CA ILE A 256 -6.17 -15.20 -0.03
C ILE A 256 -6.94 -14.84 -1.29
N GLY A 257 -7.06 -15.80 -2.21
CA GLY A 257 -7.91 -15.67 -3.40
C GLY A 257 -7.33 -14.79 -4.51
N GLY A 258 -6.02 -14.51 -4.48
CA GLY A 258 -5.30 -13.81 -5.53
C GLY A 258 -4.11 -13.01 -5.02
N PHE A 259 -3.40 -12.34 -5.93
CA PHE A 259 -2.13 -11.67 -5.65
C PHE A 259 -2.16 -10.15 -5.96
N GLY A 260 -3.36 -9.59 -6.10
CA GLY A 260 -3.60 -8.16 -6.34
C GLY A 260 -3.67 -7.76 -7.80
N GLY A 261 -4.16 -6.55 -8.02
CA GLY A 261 -4.34 -5.95 -9.35
C GLY A 261 -3.13 -5.15 -9.84
N MET A 262 -1.97 -5.31 -9.20
CA MET A 262 -0.75 -4.57 -9.53
C MET A 262 0.33 -5.51 -10.05
N LEU A 263 0.96 -5.14 -11.18
CA LEU A 263 2.16 -5.80 -11.68
C LEU A 263 3.11 -4.76 -12.27
N SER A 264 4.35 -5.15 -12.50
CA SER A 264 5.32 -4.33 -13.24
C SER A 264 6.03 -5.16 -14.28
N ILE A 265 6.41 -4.51 -15.38
CA ILE A 265 7.26 -5.11 -16.42
C ILE A 265 8.53 -4.30 -16.60
N ARG A 266 9.61 -4.96 -16.98
CA ARG A 266 10.84 -4.31 -17.43
C ARG A 266 10.96 -4.44 -18.95
N VAL A 267 11.18 -3.31 -19.63
CA VAL A 267 11.27 -3.23 -21.09
C VAL A 267 12.71 -3.41 -21.54
N LYS A 268 12.98 -4.31 -22.50
CA LYS A 268 14.35 -4.71 -22.85
C LYS A 268 15.25 -3.60 -23.39
N ARG A 269 14.73 -2.58 -24.03
CA ARG A 269 15.53 -1.48 -24.63
C ARG A 269 15.73 -0.28 -23.70
N GLY A 270 15.46 -0.44 -22.38
CA GLY A 270 15.73 0.56 -21.37
C GLY A 270 14.68 1.65 -21.27
N ASP A 271 15.08 2.76 -20.67
CA ASP A 271 14.20 3.84 -20.20
C ASP A 271 13.39 4.48 -21.33
N GLU A 272 14.05 4.83 -22.45
CA GLU A 272 13.38 5.48 -23.60
C GLU A 272 12.30 4.59 -24.20
N ALA A 273 12.58 3.28 -24.30
CA ALA A 273 11.61 2.31 -24.78
C ALA A 273 10.41 2.17 -23.83
N ALA A 274 10.67 2.13 -22.53
CA ALA A 274 9.60 2.10 -21.53
C ALA A 274 8.71 3.35 -21.60
N ILE A 275 9.31 4.54 -21.74
CA ILE A 275 8.56 5.80 -21.90
C ILE A 275 7.74 5.77 -23.19
N ALA A 276 8.30 5.28 -24.30
CA ALA A 276 7.60 5.18 -25.57
C ALA A 276 6.40 4.22 -25.49
N VAL A 277 6.55 3.06 -24.83
CA VAL A 277 5.44 2.12 -24.57
C VAL A 277 4.32 2.82 -23.79
N ALA A 278 4.66 3.48 -22.67
CA ALA A 278 3.66 4.17 -21.85
C ALA A 278 2.95 5.32 -22.59
N ALA A 279 3.61 5.91 -23.60
CA ALA A 279 3.02 6.97 -24.43
C ALA A 279 2.13 6.43 -25.57
N SER A 280 2.26 5.14 -25.95
CA SER A 280 1.64 4.57 -27.14
C SER A 280 0.39 3.73 -26.87
N VAL A 281 0.07 3.48 -25.60
CA VAL A 281 -1.16 2.77 -25.20
C VAL A 281 -2.39 3.64 -25.43
N ALA A 282 -3.53 3.02 -25.66
CA ALA A 282 -4.81 3.69 -25.91
C ALA A 282 -5.86 3.44 -24.81
N ILE A 283 -5.94 2.20 -24.32
CA ILE A 283 -6.88 1.82 -23.26
C ILE A 283 -6.27 2.16 -21.88
N TRP A 284 -5.03 1.74 -21.65
CA TRP A 284 -4.30 2.12 -20.45
C TRP A 284 -4.14 3.63 -20.37
N LYS A 285 -4.46 4.21 -19.23
CA LYS A 285 -4.27 5.64 -19.00
C LYS A 285 -2.89 5.91 -18.40
N ARG A 286 -2.11 6.80 -19.00
CA ARG A 286 -0.83 7.23 -18.44
C ARG A 286 -1.06 8.18 -17.28
N ALA A 287 -1.00 7.64 -16.07
CA ALA A 287 -1.23 8.39 -14.84
C ALA A 287 -0.55 7.73 -13.64
N THR A 288 -0.32 8.54 -12.59
CA THR A 288 0.03 8.04 -11.26
C THR A 288 -1.21 7.48 -10.57
N SER A 289 -1.07 6.92 -9.37
CA SER A 289 -2.11 6.25 -8.61
C SER A 289 -2.27 4.78 -8.99
N PHE A 290 -3.23 4.10 -8.38
CA PHE A 290 -3.58 2.70 -8.65
C PHE A 290 -4.87 2.30 -7.92
N GLY A 291 -5.38 1.12 -8.24
CA GLY A 291 -6.54 0.51 -7.56
C GLY A 291 -7.88 1.13 -7.91
N GLY A 292 -7.92 1.98 -8.94
CA GLY A 292 -9.16 2.47 -9.55
C GLY A 292 -9.81 1.43 -10.47
N ILE A 293 -10.97 1.80 -11.02
CA ILE A 293 -11.69 0.98 -11.99
C ILE A 293 -11.08 1.05 -13.40
N GLU A 294 -10.31 2.11 -13.70
CA GLU A 294 -9.57 2.27 -14.94
C GLU A 294 -8.14 1.72 -14.81
N SER A 295 -7.66 1.11 -15.89
CA SER A 295 -6.29 0.60 -15.98
C SER A 295 -5.29 1.74 -16.21
N LEU A 296 -4.23 1.76 -15.40
CA LEU A 296 -3.19 2.79 -15.45
C LEU A 296 -1.82 2.19 -15.76
N ILE A 297 -1.03 2.92 -16.54
CA ILE A 297 0.36 2.63 -16.83
C ILE A 297 1.24 3.82 -16.41
N GLU A 298 2.38 3.54 -15.77
CA GLU A 298 3.27 4.58 -15.28
C GLU A 298 4.74 4.20 -15.45
N HIS A 299 5.53 5.10 -16.03
CA HIS A 299 6.98 5.04 -15.98
C HIS A 299 7.46 5.62 -14.65
N ARG A 300 7.70 4.75 -13.69
CA ARG A 300 7.86 5.13 -12.28
C ARG A 300 9.10 5.97 -12.01
N ALA A 301 10.22 5.66 -12.68
CA ALA A 301 11.47 6.41 -12.51
C ALA A 301 11.32 7.90 -12.87
N SER A 302 10.53 8.24 -13.89
CA SER A 302 10.25 9.63 -14.26
C SER A 302 9.48 10.41 -13.17
N ILE A 303 8.72 9.74 -12.34
CA ILE A 303 7.92 10.38 -11.28
C ILE A 303 8.73 10.53 -9.99
N GLU A 304 9.54 9.53 -9.64
CA GLU A 304 10.33 9.55 -8.40
C GLU A 304 11.64 10.33 -8.53
N GLY A 305 12.12 10.57 -9.77
CA GLY A 305 13.36 11.26 -10.04
C GLY A 305 14.62 10.44 -9.71
N GLU A 306 15.78 11.09 -9.73
CA GLU A 306 17.11 10.45 -9.63
C GLU A 306 17.34 9.63 -8.34
N SER A 307 16.63 9.94 -7.27
CA SER A 307 16.74 9.19 -6.00
C SER A 307 15.86 7.95 -5.93
N SER A 308 15.17 7.61 -7.01
CA SER A 308 14.30 6.43 -7.08
C SER A 308 15.13 5.13 -7.03
N PRO A 309 14.72 4.12 -6.25
CA PRO A 309 15.28 2.78 -6.36
C PRO A 309 14.66 2.00 -7.53
N CYS A 310 13.73 2.62 -8.26
CA CYS A 310 13.01 2.00 -9.37
C CYS A 310 13.92 1.93 -10.60
N PRO A 311 14.06 0.77 -11.26
CA PRO A 311 14.75 0.69 -12.54
C PRO A 311 14.11 1.60 -13.59
N GLY A 312 14.92 2.27 -14.40
CA GLY A 312 14.44 3.19 -15.42
C GLY A 312 13.61 2.53 -16.54
N ASP A 313 13.87 1.26 -16.82
CA ASP A 313 13.13 0.46 -17.79
C ASP A 313 11.81 -0.14 -17.24
N LEU A 314 11.40 0.23 -16.02
CA LEU A 314 10.23 -0.34 -15.37
C LEU A 314 8.95 0.44 -15.68
N LEU A 315 7.93 -0.27 -16.13
CA LEU A 315 6.56 0.18 -16.21
C LEU A 315 5.72 -0.47 -15.13
N ARG A 316 5.06 0.35 -14.31
CA ARG A 316 4.07 -0.11 -13.34
C ARG A 316 2.69 -0.12 -13.96
N LEU A 317 1.98 -1.23 -13.83
CA LEU A 317 0.64 -1.46 -14.33
C LEU A 317 -0.34 -1.59 -13.17
N SER A 318 -1.37 -0.77 -13.16
CA SER A 318 -2.53 -0.89 -12.25
C SER A 318 -3.72 -1.36 -13.06
N VAL A 319 -4.14 -2.59 -12.85
CA VAL A 319 -5.22 -3.20 -13.61
C VAL A 319 -6.57 -2.72 -13.10
N GLY A 320 -7.41 -2.26 -14.00
CA GLY A 320 -8.80 -1.86 -13.76
C GLY A 320 -9.80 -3.00 -13.95
N LEU A 321 -10.96 -2.67 -14.48
CA LEU A 321 -12.06 -3.61 -14.71
C LEU A 321 -12.30 -3.93 -16.18
N GLU A 322 -11.50 -3.37 -17.08
CA GLU A 322 -11.58 -3.60 -18.52
C GLU A 322 -11.33 -5.09 -18.84
N ASP A 323 -11.65 -5.47 -20.05
CA ASP A 323 -11.41 -6.84 -20.52
C ASP A 323 -9.90 -7.15 -20.58
N ALA A 324 -9.52 -8.37 -20.16
CA ALA A 324 -8.13 -8.77 -20.10
C ALA A 324 -7.47 -8.87 -21.50
N ASP A 325 -8.22 -9.29 -22.53
CA ASP A 325 -7.72 -9.40 -23.90
C ASP A 325 -7.51 -8.02 -24.51
N ASP A 326 -8.44 -7.09 -24.30
CA ASP A 326 -8.31 -5.72 -24.75
C ASP A 326 -7.09 -5.02 -24.12
N LEU A 327 -6.88 -5.18 -22.82
CA LEU A 327 -5.73 -4.64 -22.10
C LEU A 327 -4.41 -5.24 -22.61
N TYR A 328 -4.39 -6.55 -22.86
CA TYR A 328 -3.19 -7.22 -23.38
C TYR A 328 -2.86 -6.76 -24.80
N VAL A 329 -3.84 -6.74 -25.71
CA VAL A 329 -3.65 -6.33 -27.11
C VAL A 329 -3.16 -4.89 -27.22
N ASP A 330 -3.72 -3.98 -26.41
CA ASP A 330 -3.26 -2.59 -26.37
C ASP A 330 -1.80 -2.47 -25.91
N LEU A 331 -1.42 -3.20 -24.86
CA LEU A 331 -0.04 -3.22 -24.37
C LEU A 331 0.92 -3.91 -25.33
N GLU A 332 0.52 -5.05 -25.91
CA GLU A 332 1.32 -5.79 -26.91
C GLU A 332 1.63 -4.93 -28.14
N ARG A 333 0.61 -4.23 -28.65
CA ARG A 333 0.79 -3.27 -29.74
C ARG A 333 1.82 -2.19 -29.40
N ALA A 334 1.74 -1.61 -28.20
CA ALA A 334 2.68 -0.59 -27.75
C ALA A 334 4.11 -1.16 -27.58
N LEU A 335 4.24 -2.38 -27.05
CA LEU A 335 5.51 -3.09 -26.90
C LEU A 335 6.15 -3.42 -28.25
N ALA A 336 5.36 -3.77 -29.27
CA ALA A 336 5.86 -4.08 -30.61
C ALA A 336 6.58 -2.90 -31.28
N LEU A 337 6.30 -1.66 -30.88
CA LEU A 337 7.00 -0.48 -31.38
C LEU A 337 8.45 -0.38 -30.90
N THR A 338 8.84 -1.20 -29.92
CA THR A 338 10.16 -1.18 -29.29
C THR A 338 10.99 -2.45 -29.54
N VAL A 339 10.54 -3.36 -30.40
CA VAL A 339 11.26 -4.61 -30.75
C VAL A 339 12.33 -4.37 -31.80
#